data_b6f12bdb04fd00324fad51ed5a6aa5e8
#
_entry.id   b6f12bdb04fd00324fad51ed5a6aa5e8
#
_cell.length_a   1.000
_cell.length_b   1.000
_cell.length_c   1.000
_cell.angle_alpha   90.00
_cell.angle_beta   90.00
_cell.angle_gamma   90.00
#
_symmetry.space_group_name_H-M   'P 1'
#
loop_
_entity.id
_entity.type
_entity.pdbx_description
1 polymer ?
#
loop_
_entity_poly.entity_id
_entity_poly.type
_entity_poly.pdbx_seq_one_letter_code
_entity_poly.pdbx_strand_id
1 'polypeptide(L)'
;YVTIGGQGTRLKCLSPKDKHLLYFKNKKIIDWILEIVPEAKILGNKKTKSRKETLFEIADQKNVLIIDCDIIPFGLDVSLIDTNCDNIFIFESDKNKWGSAKIKNGILINCDEKSNISDCKCSGIYYIKNMENTLNKMQDNSIASGIIGAKCIVENTFVRLGDLEDYMEAIQS
;
A
#
# COMPACT_ATOMS: atom_id res chain seq x y z
N TYR A 1 10.01 3.66 -0.74
CA TYR A 1 9.45 4.57 0.28
C TYR A 1 8.36 3.88 1.08
N VAL A 2 8.26 4.20 2.37
CA VAL A 2 7.14 3.79 3.24
C VAL A 2 6.31 5.02 3.55
N THR A 3 5.02 5.02 3.19
CA THR A 3 4.13 6.16 3.44
C THR A 3 3.53 6.08 4.84
N ILE A 4 3.74 7.10 5.67
CA ILE A 4 3.21 7.17 7.04
C ILE A 4 2.09 8.22 7.21
N GLY A 5 1.50 8.66 6.13
CA GLY A 5 0.40 9.64 6.15
C GLY A 5 -0.94 9.02 6.55
N GLY A 6 -1.86 9.90 6.95
CA GLY A 6 -3.24 9.54 7.27
C GLY A 6 -3.57 9.53 8.77
N GLN A 7 -4.85 9.74 9.09
CA GLN A 7 -5.31 9.94 10.48
C GLN A 7 -5.37 8.66 11.33
N GLY A 8 -5.16 7.47 10.72
CA GLY A 8 -5.15 6.18 11.42
C GLY A 8 -6.41 5.86 12.24
N THR A 9 -7.56 6.46 11.89
CA THR A 9 -8.78 6.46 12.71
C THR A 9 -9.30 5.07 13.06
N ARG A 10 -9.12 4.08 12.16
CA ARG A 10 -9.61 2.71 12.33
C ARG A 10 -8.92 1.93 13.45
N LEU A 11 -7.70 2.31 13.81
CA LEU A 11 -6.90 1.65 14.86
C LEU A 11 -6.75 2.49 16.14
N LYS A 12 -7.41 3.66 16.23
CA LYS A 12 -7.35 4.52 17.41
C LYS A 12 -7.91 3.86 18.67
N CYS A 13 -8.79 2.87 18.53
CA CYS A 13 -9.29 2.07 19.65
C CYS A 13 -8.19 1.21 20.32
N LEU A 14 -7.16 0.83 19.59
CA LEU A 14 -6.03 0.06 20.12
C LEU A 14 -4.96 0.94 20.75
N SER A 15 -4.72 2.11 20.17
CA SER A 15 -3.67 3.00 20.64
C SER A 15 -3.87 4.42 20.08
N PRO A 16 -3.55 5.47 20.85
CA PRO A 16 -3.46 6.83 20.34
C PRO A 16 -2.25 7.05 19.42
N LYS A 17 -1.36 6.05 19.31
CA LYS A 17 -0.18 6.09 18.45
C LYS A 17 -0.55 5.96 16.97
N ASP A 18 0.31 6.48 16.11
CA ASP A 18 0.18 6.33 14.66
C ASP A 18 0.33 4.84 14.28
N LYS A 19 -0.34 4.39 13.22
CA LYS A 19 -0.39 2.99 12.78
C LYS A 19 1.00 2.33 12.70
N HIS A 20 1.96 3.00 12.08
CA HIS A 20 3.31 2.49 11.87
C HIS A 20 4.10 2.25 13.18
N LEU A 21 3.64 2.85 14.29
CA LEU A 21 4.23 2.68 15.63
C LEU A 21 3.52 1.61 16.47
N LEU A 22 2.46 0.98 15.97
CA LEU A 22 1.85 -0.17 16.62
C LEU A 22 2.78 -1.36 16.57
N TYR A 23 2.68 -2.23 17.57
CA TYR A 23 3.47 -3.45 17.65
C TYR A 23 2.72 -4.59 16.98
N PHE A 24 3.39 -5.27 16.08
CA PHE A 24 3.01 -6.58 15.58
C PHE A 24 4.00 -7.60 16.12
N LYS A 25 3.50 -8.58 16.87
CA LYS A 25 4.36 -9.47 17.68
C LYS A 25 5.28 -8.60 18.56
N ASN A 26 6.56 -8.75 18.53
CA ASN A 26 7.50 -8.07 19.44
C ASN A 26 8.17 -6.81 18.82
N LYS A 27 7.73 -6.36 17.66
CA LYS A 27 8.38 -5.27 16.91
C LYS A 27 7.36 -4.29 16.35
N LYS A 28 7.71 -3.01 16.22
CA LYS A 28 6.84 -2.04 15.55
C LYS A 28 6.65 -2.40 14.07
N ILE A 29 5.50 -2.07 13.52
CA ILE A 29 5.19 -2.33 12.10
C ILE A 29 6.27 -1.71 11.21
N ILE A 30 6.64 -0.46 11.45
CA ILE A 30 7.68 0.23 10.67
C ILE A 30 9.04 -0.47 10.75
N ASP A 31 9.40 -1.02 11.93
CA ASP A 31 10.69 -1.69 12.10
C ASP A 31 10.72 -3.03 11.33
N TRP A 32 9.58 -3.72 11.20
CA TRP A 32 9.45 -4.88 10.33
C TRP A 32 9.66 -4.52 8.86
N ILE A 33 9.03 -3.44 8.40
CA ILE A 33 9.15 -3.01 7.00
C ILE A 33 10.59 -2.61 6.68
N LEU A 34 11.26 -1.86 7.56
CA LEU A 34 12.65 -1.42 7.37
C LEU A 34 13.66 -2.58 7.48
N GLU A 35 13.33 -3.67 8.17
CA GLU A 35 14.17 -4.87 8.18
C GLU A 35 14.07 -5.64 6.85
N ILE A 36 12.89 -5.71 6.25
CA ILE A 36 12.66 -6.38 4.97
C ILE A 36 13.17 -5.52 3.81
N VAL A 37 13.04 -4.20 3.92
CA VAL A 37 13.48 -3.23 2.90
C VAL A 37 14.36 -2.16 3.57
N PRO A 38 15.63 -2.46 3.88
CA PRO A 38 16.51 -1.59 4.67
C PRO A 38 16.76 -0.22 4.03
N GLU A 39 16.67 -0.14 2.71
CA GLU A 39 16.88 1.10 1.94
C GLU A 39 15.64 2.00 1.89
N ALA A 40 14.51 1.55 2.47
CA ALA A 40 13.28 2.30 2.42
C ALA A 40 13.38 3.61 3.22
N LYS A 41 12.94 4.69 2.62
CA LYS A 41 12.82 6.00 3.27
C LYS A 41 11.39 6.23 3.72
N ILE A 42 11.22 6.73 4.93
CA ILE A 42 9.91 7.10 5.46
C ILE A 42 9.45 8.40 4.78
N LEU A 43 8.23 8.40 4.24
CA LEU A 43 7.63 9.51 3.53
C LEU A 43 6.38 9.99 4.26
N GLY A 44 6.26 11.31 4.43
CA GLY A 44 5.16 11.96 5.12
C GLY A 44 5.43 12.23 6.58
N ASN A 45 4.53 12.99 7.18
CA ASN A 45 4.60 13.40 8.59
C ASN A 45 3.19 13.62 9.14
N LYS A 46 3.08 13.96 10.43
CA LYS A 46 1.78 14.22 11.09
C LYS A 46 0.98 15.40 10.51
N LYS A 47 1.61 16.25 9.70
CA LYS A 47 0.97 17.44 9.11
C LYS A 47 0.34 17.14 7.75
N THR A 48 0.76 16.08 7.06
CA THR A 48 0.18 15.69 5.76
C THR A 48 -1.25 15.18 5.95
N LYS A 49 -2.19 15.81 5.24
CA LYS A 49 -3.62 15.54 5.39
C LYS A 49 -4.13 14.43 4.49
N SER A 50 -3.37 14.12 3.43
CA SER A 50 -3.76 13.11 2.44
C SER A 50 -2.55 12.33 1.93
N ARG A 51 -2.81 11.13 1.37
CA ARG A 51 -1.78 10.33 0.72
C ARG A 51 -1.18 11.08 -0.48
N LYS A 52 -2.02 11.73 -1.27
CA LYS A 52 -1.58 12.51 -2.43
C LYS A 52 -0.61 13.62 -2.02
N GLU A 53 -0.93 14.35 -0.95
CA GLU A 53 -0.05 15.39 -0.39
C GLU A 53 1.31 14.82 0.06
N THR A 54 1.29 13.65 0.72
CA THR A 54 2.53 12.95 1.09
C THR A 54 3.38 12.58 -0.12
N LEU A 55 2.76 12.12 -1.19
CA LEU A 55 3.47 11.70 -2.41
C LEU A 55 4.04 12.88 -3.21
N PHE A 56 3.54 14.09 -3.03
CA PHE A 56 4.13 15.28 -3.66
C PHE A 56 5.58 15.53 -3.21
N GLU A 57 6.00 15.03 -2.05
CA GLU A 57 7.40 15.13 -1.57
C GLU A 57 8.39 14.40 -2.50
N ILE A 58 7.91 13.45 -3.31
CA ILE A 58 8.71 12.67 -4.27
C ILE A 58 8.18 12.78 -5.71
N ALA A 59 7.49 13.86 -6.04
CA ALA A 59 6.84 14.02 -7.35
C ALA A 59 7.82 13.93 -8.54
N ASP A 60 9.06 14.35 -8.36
CA ASP A 60 10.13 14.32 -9.37
C ASP A 60 10.81 12.94 -9.51
N GLN A 61 10.49 12.00 -8.64
CA GLN A 61 11.14 10.70 -8.61
C GLN A 61 10.60 9.74 -9.68
N LYS A 62 11.48 8.84 -10.11
CA LYS A 62 11.17 7.74 -11.05
C LYS A 62 11.62 6.42 -10.47
N ASN A 63 10.96 5.34 -10.92
CA ASN A 63 11.29 3.96 -10.52
C ASN A 63 11.26 3.77 -8.99
N VAL A 64 10.15 4.13 -8.38
CA VAL A 64 9.97 4.08 -6.92
C VAL A 64 9.07 2.94 -6.50
N LEU A 65 9.47 2.22 -5.46
CA LEU A 65 8.62 1.28 -4.74
C LEU A 65 7.99 2.01 -3.55
N ILE A 66 6.67 1.96 -3.46
CA ILE A 66 5.88 2.53 -2.37
C ILE A 66 5.21 1.41 -1.60
N ILE A 67 5.31 1.46 -0.28
CA ILE A 67 4.69 0.53 0.66
C ILE A 67 3.84 1.33 1.64
N ASP A 68 2.58 0.99 1.80
CA ASP A 68 1.73 1.55 2.83
C ASP A 68 2.17 1.07 4.23
N CYS A 69 2.18 1.96 5.20
CA CYS A 69 2.73 1.70 6.54
C CYS A 69 1.96 0.68 7.40
N ASP A 70 0.88 0.14 6.91
CA ASP A 70 0.08 -0.90 7.54
C ASP A 70 0.22 -2.26 6.84
N ILE A 71 1.23 -2.40 5.98
CA ILE A 71 1.55 -3.64 5.27
C ILE A 71 2.95 -4.09 5.66
N ILE A 72 3.10 -5.31 6.17
CA ILE A 72 4.41 -5.95 6.36
C ILE A 72 4.65 -6.90 5.18
N PRO A 73 5.62 -6.59 4.30
CA PRO A 73 5.79 -7.29 3.03
C PRO A 73 6.70 -8.53 3.16
N PHE A 74 6.35 -9.51 4.00
CA PHE A 74 7.21 -10.67 4.27
C PHE A 74 7.62 -11.47 3.03
N GLY A 75 6.78 -11.56 2.02
CA GLY A 75 7.08 -12.29 0.79
C GLY A 75 7.44 -11.40 -0.38
N LEU A 76 7.89 -10.16 -0.15
CA LEU A 76 8.19 -9.24 -1.22
C LEU A 76 9.34 -9.74 -2.10
N ASP A 77 9.02 -10.17 -3.31
CA ASP A 77 9.99 -10.51 -4.34
C ASP A 77 10.07 -9.38 -5.39
N VAL A 78 11.07 -8.54 -5.26
CA VAL A 78 11.30 -7.42 -6.17
C VAL A 78 11.69 -7.86 -7.58
N SER A 79 12.12 -9.13 -7.77
CA SER A 79 12.46 -9.66 -9.09
C SER A 79 11.24 -9.82 -10.00
N LEU A 80 10.03 -9.87 -9.43
CA LEU A 80 8.77 -9.93 -10.16
C LEU A 80 8.37 -8.58 -10.79
N ILE A 81 8.99 -7.48 -10.35
CA ILE A 81 8.69 -6.14 -10.84
C ILE A 81 9.20 -5.96 -12.27
N ASP A 82 8.29 -5.61 -13.16
CA ASP A 82 8.64 -5.18 -14.51
C ASP A 82 8.99 -3.68 -14.50
N THR A 83 10.27 -3.36 -14.57
CA THR A 83 10.76 -1.98 -14.50
C THR A 83 10.40 -1.14 -15.73
N ASN A 84 9.80 -1.73 -16.77
CA ASN A 84 9.35 -1.00 -17.96
C ASN A 84 7.97 -0.37 -17.80
N CYS A 85 7.18 -0.76 -16.80
CA CYS A 85 5.84 -0.23 -16.54
C CYS A 85 5.59 -0.04 -15.04
N ASP A 86 4.47 0.59 -14.69
CA ASP A 86 3.97 0.60 -13.32
C ASP A 86 3.55 -0.82 -12.92
N ASN A 87 3.72 -1.18 -11.65
CA ASN A 87 3.27 -2.47 -11.13
C ASN A 87 2.45 -2.25 -9.84
N ILE A 88 1.49 -3.12 -9.62
CA ILE A 88 0.69 -3.17 -8.39
C ILE A 88 0.70 -4.59 -7.85
N PHE A 89 0.99 -4.74 -6.56
CA PHE A 89 0.79 -6.00 -5.88
C PHE A 89 -0.67 -6.12 -5.44
N ILE A 90 -1.25 -7.29 -5.66
CA ILE A 90 -2.65 -7.59 -5.40
C ILE A 90 -2.77 -8.92 -4.67
N PHE A 91 -3.91 -9.14 -4.03
CA PHE A 91 -4.27 -10.41 -3.40
C PHE A 91 -5.76 -10.72 -3.60
N GLU A 92 -6.15 -11.96 -3.42
CA GLU A 92 -7.55 -12.37 -3.48
C GLU A 92 -8.20 -12.27 -2.09
N SER A 93 -9.38 -11.67 -2.02
CA SER A 93 -10.20 -11.60 -0.82
C SER A 93 -11.65 -11.27 -1.16
N ASP A 94 -12.58 -11.92 -0.49
CA ASP A 94 -14.02 -11.64 -0.53
C ASP A 94 -14.41 -10.46 0.38
N LYS A 95 -13.50 -10.00 1.25
CA LYS A 95 -13.75 -8.89 2.18
C LYS A 95 -13.84 -7.55 1.45
N ASN A 96 -14.92 -6.79 1.71
CA ASN A 96 -15.20 -5.51 1.03
C ASN A 96 -14.48 -4.29 1.63
N LYS A 97 -13.59 -4.50 2.58
CA LYS A 97 -12.86 -3.43 3.29
C LYS A 97 -11.59 -2.94 2.60
N TRP A 98 -11.18 -3.62 1.55
CA TRP A 98 -9.97 -3.32 0.77
C TRP A 98 -10.32 -2.66 -0.55
N GLY A 99 -9.43 -1.81 -1.06
CA GLY A 99 -9.54 -1.29 -2.41
C GLY A 99 -9.57 -2.42 -3.44
N SER A 100 -10.64 -2.49 -4.25
CA SER A 100 -10.83 -3.52 -5.26
C SER A 100 -10.07 -3.17 -6.54
N ALA A 101 -9.48 -4.20 -7.17
CA ALA A 101 -8.75 -4.09 -8.43
C ALA A 101 -9.40 -4.98 -9.50
N LYS A 102 -9.95 -4.38 -10.57
CA LYS A 102 -10.43 -5.14 -11.73
C LYS A 102 -9.30 -5.36 -12.71
N ILE A 103 -9.05 -6.63 -13.04
CA ILE A 103 -7.90 -7.06 -13.81
C ILE A 103 -8.34 -7.74 -15.10
N LYS A 104 -7.61 -7.48 -16.18
CA LYS A 104 -7.77 -8.20 -17.45
C LYS A 104 -6.39 -8.52 -18.01
N ASN A 105 -6.13 -9.79 -18.29
CA ASN A 105 -4.84 -10.27 -18.82
C ASN A 105 -3.62 -9.81 -17.99
N GLY A 106 -3.74 -9.85 -16.65
CA GLY A 106 -2.67 -9.43 -15.75
C GLY A 106 -2.46 -7.89 -15.65
N ILE A 107 -3.35 -7.10 -16.22
CA ILE A 107 -3.28 -5.64 -16.25
C ILE A 107 -4.43 -5.04 -15.45
N LEU A 108 -4.14 -4.05 -14.62
CA LEU A 108 -5.13 -3.26 -13.88
C LEU A 108 -5.94 -2.40 -14.86
N ILE A 109 -7.24 -2.66 -14.97
CA ILE A 109 -8.14 -1.91 -15.87
C ILE A 109 -9.08 -0.96 -15.12
N ASN A 110 -9.30 -1.19 -13.84
CA ASN A 110 -10.08 -0.32 -12.96
C ASN A 110 -9.75 -0.61 -11.50
N CYS A 111 -9.96 0.36 -10.63
CA CYS A 111 -9.88 0.19 -9.18
C CYS A 111 -10.94 1.03 -8.49
N ASP A 112 -11.40 0.59 -7.31
CA ASP A 112 -12.34 1.33 -6.48
C ASP A 112 -12.03 1.06 -5.00
N GLU A 113 -11.88 2.11 -4.20
CA GLU A 113 -11.62 1.99 -2.75
C GLU A 113 -12.88 1.78 -1.91
N LYS A 114 -14.06 2.00 -2.49
CA LYS A 114 -15.34 2.03 -1.75
C LYS A 114 -16.32 0.94 -2.16
N SER A 115 -16.20 0.39 -3.34
CA SER A 115 -17.09 -0.63 -3.86
C SER A 115 -16.35 -1.92 -4.17
N ASN A 116 -17.04 -3.05 -3.98
CA ASN A 116 -16.48 -4.36 -4.32
C ASN A 116 -16.73 -4.67 -5.79
N ILE A 117 -15.82 -4.25 -6.66
CA ILE A 117 -15.91 -4.50 -8.11
C ILE A 117 -15.24 -5.81 -8.54
N SER A 118 -14.50 -6.47 -7.63
CA SER A 118 -13.72 -7.68 -7.91
C SER A 118 -13.23 -8.31 -6.60
N ASP A 119 -12.96 -9.61 -6.61
CA ASP A 119 -12.31 -10.33 -5.50
C ASP A 119 -10.79 -10.05 -5.41
N CYS A 120 -10.19 -9.44 -6.43
CA CYS A 120 -8.83 -8.95 -6.37
C CYS A 120 -8.77 -7.63 -5.61
N LYS A 121 -7.84 -7.51 -4.66
CA LYS A 121 -7.66 -6.35 -3.79
C LYS A 121 -6.27 -5.76 -3.94
N CYS A 122 -6.17 -4.43 -3.80
CA CYS A 122 -4.89 -3.73 -3.77
C CYS A 122 -4.17 -4.02 -2.45
N SER A 123 -2.92 -4.46 -2.51
CA SER A 123 -2.15 -4.80 -1.32
C SER A 123 -1.64 -3.59 -0.54
N GLY A 124 -1.52 -2.43 -1.18
CA GLY A 124 -0.83 -1.26 -0.62
C GLY A 124 0.66 -1.22 -0.99
N ILE A 125 1.09 -2.02 -1.97
CA ILE A 125 2.45 -2.01 -2.50
C ILE A 125 2.40 -1.72 -4.00
N TYR A 126 3.19 -0.72 -4.41
CA TYR A 126 3.16 -0.19 -5.77
C TYR A 126 4.58 0.09 -6.26
N TYR A 127 4.92 -0.34 -7.46
CA TYR A 127 6.09 0.18 -8.18
C TYR A 127 5.62 1.20 -9.20
N ILE A 128 6.15 2.40 -9.13
CA ILE A 128 5.74 3.55 -9.94
C ILE A 128 6.92 4.01 -10.78
N LYS A 129 6.75 3.96 -12.09
CA LYS A 129 7.79 4.36 -13.04
C LYS A 129 8.01 5.87 -13.08
N ASN A 130 6.94 6.66 -12.94
CA ASN A 130 6.98 8.11 -12.96
C ASN A 130 5.93 8.70 -12.01
N MET A 131 6.40 9.26 -10.89
CA MET A 131 5.51 9.79 -9.84
C MET A 131 4.68 10.97 -10.30
N GLU A 132 5.23 11.88 -11.09
CA GLU A 132 4.51 13.05 -11.61
C GLU A 132 3.30 12.62 -12.44
N ASN A 133 3.50 11.68 -13.38
CA ASN A 133 2.43 11.13 -14.19
C ASN A 133 1.35 10.45 -13.35
N THR A 134 1.75 9.71 -12.32
CA THR A 134 0.82 9.04 -11.40
C THR A 134 0.01 10.07 -10.62
N LEU A 135 0.66 11.07 -10.03
CA LEU A 135 0.00 12.12 -9.25
C LEU A 135 -1.02 12.91 -10.08
N ASN A 136 -0.70 13.19 -11.34
CA ASN A 136 -1.60 13.89 -12.26
C ASN A 136 -2.86 13.08 -12.60
N LYS A 137 -2.77 11.74 -12.60
CA LYS A 137 -3.89 10.83 -12.88
C LYS A 137 -4.65 10.40 -11.64
N MET A 138 -4.06 10.50 -10.45
CA MET A 138 -4.68 10.06 -9.20
C MET A 138 -6.02 10.76 -8.97
N GLN A 139 -7.05 9.92 -8.81
CA GLN A 139 -8.35 10.32 -8.33
C GLN A 139 -8.40 10.14 -6.81
N ASP A 140 -8.90 11.12 -6.09
CA ASP A 140 -8.90 11.14 -4.63
C ASP A 140 -7.49 10.90 -4.05
N ASN A 141 -7.36 9.90 -3.19
CA ASN A 141 -6.10 9.51 -2.55
C ASN A 141 -5.62 8.11 -2.97
N SER A 142 -6.20 7.54 -4.03
CA SER A 142 -5.88 6.19 -4.48
C SER A 142 -4.69 6.19 -5.44
N ILE A 143 -3.57 5.59 -5.04
CA ILE A 143 -2.43 5.37 -5.93
C ILE A 143 -2.84 4.48 -7.12
N ALA A 144 -3.63 3.43 -6.86
CA ALA A 144 -4.09 2.51 -7.90
C ALA A 144 -4.82 3.22 -9.04
N SER A 145 -5.60 4.29 -8.74
CA SER A 145 -6.28 5.07 -9.78
C SER A 145 -5.30 5.83 -10.69
N GLY A 146 -4.14 6.21 -10.17
CA GLY A 146 -3.09 6.89 -10.92
C GLY A 146 -2.27 5.98 -11.84
N ILE A 147 -2.37 4.66 -11.65
CA ILE A 147 -1.58 3.65 -12.38
C ILE A 147 -2.46 2.64 -13.13
N ILE A 148 -3.63 3.05 -13.61
CA ILE A 148 -4.44 2.23 -14.51
C ILE A 148 -3.60 1.86 -15.74
N GLY A 149 -3.54 0.56 -16.07
CA GLY A 149 -2.60 -0.01 -17.04
C GLY A 149 -1.38 -0.68 -16.41
N ALA A 150 -1.22 -0.63 -15.09
CA ALA A 150 -0.14 -1.29 -14.36
C ALA A 150 -0.23 -2.81 -14.48
N LYS A 151 0.93 -3.48 -14.49
CA LYS A 151 1.05 -4.93 -14.36
C LYS A 151 0.67 -5.35 -12.94
N CYS A 152 -0.17 -6.36 -12.83
CA CYS A 152 -0.58 -6.92 -11.55
C CYS A 152 0.32 -8.10 -11.16
N ILE A 153 0.79 -8.10 -9.91
CA ILE A 153 1.59 -9.18 -9.31
C ILE A 153 0.76 -9.75 -8.16
N VAL A 154 0.42 -11.04 -8.23
CA VAL A 154 -0.36 -11.70 -7.17
C VAL A 154 0.58 -12.11 -6.04
N GLU A 155 0.28 -11.68 -4.81
CA GLU A 155 1.06 -11.99 -3.62
C GLU A 155 0.16 -12.07 -2.38
N ASN A 156 0.21 -13.21 -1.70
CA ASN A 156 -0.66 -13.51 -0.55
C ASN A 156 0.07 -13.58 0.79
N THR A 157 1.39 -13.45 0.81
CA THR A 157 2.21 -13.59 2.05
C THR A 157 2.33 -12.29 2.85
N PHE A 158 1.80 -11.18 2.34
CA PHE A 158 1.82 -9.89 3.04
C PHE A 158 0.90 -9.89 4.26
N VAL A 159 1.39 -9.41 5.39
CA VAL A 159 0.56 -9.17 6.58
C VAL A 159 -0.02 -7.76 6.51
N ARG A 160 -1.33 -7.69 6.52
CA ARG A 160 -2.10 -6.44 6.47
C ARG A 160 -2.65 -6.12 7.86
N LEU A 161 -2.46 -4.87 8.28
CA LEU A 161 -2.78 -4.38 9.62
C LEU A 161 -3.61 -3.09 9.53
N GLY A 162 -4.45 -2.99 8.49
CA GLY A 162 -5.18 -1.77 8.12
C GLY A 162 -6.31 -1.39 9.07
N ASP A 163 -6.92 -2.36 9.76
CA ASP A 163 -7.97 -2.16 10.74
C ASP A 163 -7.85 -3.14 11.93
N LEU A 164 -8.79 -3.05 12.87
CA LEU A 164 -8.77 -3.86 14.09
C LEU A 164 -8.91 -5.36 13.79
N GLU A 165 -9.77 -5.73 12.87
CA GLU A 165 -10.01 -7.13 12.50
C GLU A 165 -8.74 -7.77 11.93
N ASP A 166 -8.11 -7.10 10.95
CA ASP A 166 -6.87 -7.56 10.36
C ASP A 166 -5.75 -7.70 11.39
N TYR A 167 -5.65 -6.71 12.29
CA TYR A 167 -4.66 -6.72 13.35
C TYR A 167 -4.86 -7.90 14.30
N MET A 168 -6.10 -8.19 14.70
CA MET A 168 -6.44 -9.31 15.60
C MET A 168 -6.20 -10.67 14.91
N GLU A 169 -6.60 -10.82 13.64
CA GLU A 169 -6.33 -12.03 12.86
C GLU A 169 -4.83 -12.30 12.73
N ALA A 170 -4.05 -11.26 12.43
CA ALA A 170 -2.61 -11.38 12.26
C ALA A 170 -1.85 -11.74 13.55
N ILE A 171 -2.36 -11.32 14.73
CA ILE A 171 -1.75 -11.69 16.02
C ILE A 171 -2.02 -13.16 16.37
N GLN A 172 -3.17 -13.70 15.94
CA GLN A 172 -3.58 -15.07 16.24
C GLN A 172 -2.92 -16.11 15.31
N SER A 173 -2.39 -15.69 14.17
CA SER A 173 -1.64 -16.52 13.22
C SER A 173 -0.16 -16.65 13.60
#